data_46c8df8e1b90800b8fcdc3bb88ac9133
#
_entry.id   46c8df8e1b90800b8fcdc3bb88ac9133
#
_cell.length_a   1.000
_cell.length_b   1.000
_cell.length_c   1.000
_cell.angle_alpha   90.00
_cell.angle_beta   90.00
_cell.angle_gamma   90.00
#
_symmetry.space_group_name_H-M   'P 1'
#
loop_
_entity.id
_entity.type
_entity.pdbx_description
1 polymer ?
#
loop_
_entity_poly.entity_id
_entity_poly.type
_entity_poly.pdbx_seq_one_letter_code
_entity_poly.pdbx_strand_id
1 'polypeptide(L)'
;MSLLNHAPIPELYVSYESAQKLKHEAAALPSWDLTQRQVCDLELLMNGGFWPLKGFMTQADYQGVVEKMRLADGTLFPIPITLDVSEAFAEKVAPGQDIALRDAEGVILAILSITDKWVPDKAHEAEKVFGADDLAHPAVNYLHNTAGKVYLGGPIIGIQPPVHYDFKARRDTPNELRALFRKLGWRKVVAFQTRNPLHRAHQELTFRAAREAEANLLIHPVVGMTKPGDVDHFTRVRCYEAVLDKYPAQTTALSLLNLAMRMAGPREAVWHGIIRRNHGCTHMIVGRDHAGPGKNSQGKDFYDPYAAQELFRSHQAEIGIEMVDFKHMVYVQEKAQYYPANEIPEGSTVLDISGTELRRRLREGLEIPEWFSFPEVVAELRRTSPPRSKQGFTVFFTGLSGSGKSTIANALMVKLMEMGGRPVTLLDGDVVRKHLSSELGFSKEHRDINIRRIGYVASEITKNGGIAICAPIAPYAATRRAVREMIEAFGAFVEVHVATSLEECERRDRKGLYKLAREGKIKEFTGISDPYEAPETPELRVDTENVDVDHCAHQVLLKLEQMGLIRA
;
A
#
# COMPACT_ATOMS: atom_id res chain seq x y z
N MET A 1 -1.39 -22.42 -33.84
CA MET A 1 -1.14 -21.91 -32.45
C MET A 1 -2.31 -21.11 -31.84
N SER A 2 -3.12 -20.39 -32.59
CA SER A 2 -4.09 -19.44 -32.04
C SER A 2 -5.30 -20.02 -31.28
N LEU A 3 -5.71 -21.24 -31.52
CA LEU A 3 -6.88 -21.85 -30.87
C LEU A 3 -6.58 -22.42 -29.45
N LEU A 4 -5.34 -22.78 -29.18
CA LEU A 4 -4.93 -23.36 -27.87
C LEU A 4 -5.01 -22.35 -26.71
N ASN A 5 -4.87 -21.05 -26.99
CA ASN A 5 -4.89 -20.01 -25.94
C ASN A 5 -6.30 -19.73 -25.38
N HIS A 6 -7.35 -20.23 -26.04
CA HIS A 6 -8.73 -20.08 -25.59
C HIS A 6 -9.31 -21.34 -24.94
N ALA A 7 -8.57 -22.46 -24.95
CA ALA A 7 -8.98 -23.65 -24.22
C ALA A 7 -8.95 -23.38 -22.71
N PRO A 8 -9.93 -23.90 -21.94
CA PRO A 8 -9.90 -23.79 -20.50
C PRO A 8 -8.62 -24.38 -19.91
N ILE A 9 -8.11 -23.74 -18.85
CA ILE A 9 -7.01 -24.27 -18.04
C ILE A 9 -7.55 -24.97 -16.80
N PRO A 10 -6.79 -25.91 -16.22
CA PRO A 10 -7.21 -26.58 -14.99
C PRO A 10 -7.37 -25.60 -13.84
N GLU A 11 -8.46 -25.73 -13.12
CA GLU A 11 -8.72 -25.07 -11.84
C GLU A 11 -8.66 -26.11 -10.71
N LEU A 12 -8.38 -25.69 -9.50
CA LEU A 12 -8.28 -26.59 -8.34
C LEU A 12 -9.55 -26.61 -7.49
N TYR A 13 -10.61 -25.98 -7.96
CA TYR A 13 -11.90 -26.00 -7.28
C TYR A 13 -12.61 -27.35 -7.48
N VAL A 14 -13.24 -27.82 -6.41
CA VAL A 14 -14.15 -28.98 -6.47
C VAL A 14 -15.57 -28.55 -6.87
N SER A 15 -16.43 -29.51 -7.18
CA SER A 15 -17.85 -29.24 -7.42
C SER A 15 -18.52 -28.61 -6.19
N TYR A 16 -19.61 -27.89 -6.40
CA TYR A 16 -20.37 -27.25 -5.31
C TYR A 16 -20.77 -28.26 -4.22
N GLU A 17 -21.26 -29.43 -4.60
CA GLU A 17 -21.66 -30.47 -3.65
C GLU A 17 -20.46 -30.96 -2.82
N SER A 18 -19.34 -31.22 -3.46
CA SER A 18 -18.09 -31.62 -2.79
C SER A 18 -17.59 -30.52 -1.86
N ALA A 19 -17.71 -29.25 -2.28
CA ALA A 19 -17.31 -28.11 -1.47
C ALA A 19 -18.12 -28.01 -0.17
N GLN A 20 -19.43 -28.25 -0.21
CA GLN A 20 -20.27 -28.23 1.01
C GLN A 20 -19.88 -29.34 2.01
N LYS A 21 -19.61 -30.54 1.51
CA LYS A 21 -19.13 -31.65 2.33
C LYS A 21 -17.76 -31.32 2.94
N LEU A 22 -16.81 -30.89 2.12
CA LEU A 22 -15.45 -30.55 2.57
C LEU A 22 -15.42 -29.39 3.56
N LYS A 23 -16.29 -28.40 3.44
CA LYS A 23 -16.41 -27.32 4.44
C LYS A 23 -16.73 -27.87 5.83
N HIS A 24 -17.64 -28.82 5.89
CA HIS A 24 -18.03 -29.45 7.16
C HIS A 24 -16.87 -30.26 7.75
N GLU A 25 -16.20 -31.06 6.92
CA GLU A 25 -15.06 -31.89 7.34
C GLU A 25 -13.86 -31.00 7.74
N ALA A 26 -13.57 -29.96 6.98
CA ALA A 26 -12.44 -29.06 7.22
C ALA A 26 -12.58 -28.20 8.49
N ALA A 27 -13.79 -28.05 9.03
CA ALA A 27 -14.00 -27.34 10.30
C ALA A 27 -13.32 -28.03 11.50
N ALA A 28 -13.05 -29.34 11.41
CA ALA A 28 -12.35 -30.10 12.42
C ALA A 28 -10.81 -30.15 12.23
N LEU A 29 -10.30 -29.68 11.11
CA LEU A 29 -8.87 -29.68 10.81
C LEU A 29 -8.14 -28.56 11.55
N PRO A 30 -6.83 -28.73 11.84
CA PRO A 30 -5.97 -27.62 12.18
C PRO A 30 -6.09 -26.54 11.09
N SER A 31 -6.20 -25.28 11.46
CA SER A 31 -6.42 -24.20 10.50
C SER A 31 -5.36 -23.13 10.58
N TRP A 32 -5.01 -22.57 9.42
CA TRP A 32 -4.13 -21.44 9.26
C TRP A 32 -4.90 -20.25 8.69
N ASP A 33 -4.81 -19.10 9.36
CA ASP A 33 -5.36 -17.85 8.88
C ASP A 33 -4.35 -17.18 7.94
N LEU A 34 -4.73 -17.08 6.67
CA LEU A 34 -3.86 -16.60 5.60
C LEU A 34 -3.57 -15.10 5.72
N THR A 35 -2.33 -14.72 5.48
CA THR A 35 -1.96 -13.33 5.24
C THR A 35 -2.51 -12.84 3.90
N GLN A 36 -2.58 -11.53 3.70
CA GLN A 36 -3.03 -10.95 2.43
C GLN A 36 -2.23 -11.49 1.22
N ARG A 37 -0.91 -11.64 1.36
CA ARG A 37 -0.03 -12.22 0.33
C ARG A 37 -0.44 -13.66 0.01
N GLN A 38 -0.66 -14.46 1.04
CA GLN A 38 -1.04 -15.88 0.90
C GLN A 38 -2.44 -16.03 0.29
N VAL A 39 -3.38 -15.12 0.59
CA VAL A 39 -4.70 -15.11 -0.08
C VAL A 39 -4.56 -14.82 -1.58
N CYS A 40 -3.75 -13.84 -1.97
CA CYS A 40 -3.48 -13.57 -3.38
C CYS A 40 -2.87 -14.79 -4.09
N ASP A 41 -1.88 -15.43 -3.47
CA ASP A 41 -1.23 -16.62 -4.03
C ASP A 41 -2.20 -17.80 -4.13
N LEU A 42 -2.99 -18.04 -3.07
CA LEU A 42 -3.99 -19.12 -3.04
C LEU A 42 -5.05 -18.93 -4.14
N GLU A 43 -5.55 -17.72 -4.34
CA GLU A 43 -6.53 -17.43 -5.39
C GLU A 43 -6.00 -17.78 -6.77
N LEU A 44 -4.76 -17.36 -7.08
CA LEU A 44 -4.13 -17.64 -8.38
C LEU A 44 -3.70 -19.11 -8.54
N LEU A 45 -3.44 -19.83 -7.47
CA LEU A 45 -3.30 -21.29 -7.49
C LEU A 45 -4.63 -21.94 -7.86
N MET A 46 -5.71 -21.59 -7.15
CA MET A 46 -7.01 -22.24 -7.31
C MET A 46 -7.66 -21.98 -8.68
N ASN A 47 -7.57 -20.74 -9.21
CA ASN A 47 -8.19 -20.36 -10.48
C ASN A 47 -7.34 -20.64 -11.73
N GLY A 48 -6.15 -21.24 -11.56
CA GLY A 48 -5.23 -21.57 -12.64
C GLY A 48 -4.33 -20.43 -13.10
N GLY A 49 -4.35 -19.26 -12.44
CA GLY A 49 -3.43 -18.15 -12.73
C GLY A 49 -1.96 -18.55 -12.60
N PHE A 50 -1.65 -19.46 -11.67
CA PHE A 50 -0.33 -20.04 -11.46
C PHE A 50 -0.16 -21.46 -12.06
N TRP A 51 -1.03 -21.86 -12.99
CA TRP A 51 -0.81 -23.14 -13.66
C TRP A 51 0.62 -23.22 -14.26
N PRO A 52 1.39 -24.33 -14.05
CA PRO A 52 0.92 -25.68 -13.71
C PRO A 52 0.95 -26.02 -12.21
N LEU A 53 1.16 -25.06 -11.29
CA LEU A 53 1.17 -25.37 -9.87
C LEU A 53 -0.18 -25.95 -9.42
N LYS A 54 -0.11 -26.98 -8.55
CA LYS A 54 -1.28 -27.62 -7.95
C LYS A 54 -1.44 -27.34 -6.46
N GLY A 55 -0.62 -26.43 -5.93
CA GLY A 55 -0.60 -26.07 -4.52
C GLY A 55 0.62 -25.24 -4.19
N PHE A 56 0.87 -25.06 -2.91
CA PHE A 56 2.11 -24.43 -2.45
C PHE A 56 3.29 -25.38 -2.73
N MET A 57 4.42 -24.81 -3.16
CA MET A 57 5.57 -25.59 -3.62
C MET A 57 6.06 -26.57 -2.56
N THR A 58 6.38 -27.77 -3.00
CA THR A 58 7.15 -28.74 -2.22
C THR A 58 8.56 -28.21 -2.00
N GLN A 59 9.31 -28.81 -1.07
CA GLN A 59 10.70 -28.41 -0.84
C GLN A 59 11.55 -28.60 -2.10
N ALA A 60 11.30 -29.64 -2.88
CA ALA A 60 12.03 -29.91 -4.12
C ALA A 60 11.73 -28.85 -5.21
N ASP A 61 10.45 -28.48 -5.38
CA ASP A 61 10.04 -27.40 -6.30
C ASP A 61 10.63 -26.07 -5.86
N TYR A 62 10.53 -25.74 -4.57
CA TYR A 62 11.10 -24.52 -4.01
C TYR A 62 12.60 -24.39 -4.27
N GLN A 63 13.37 -25.46 -3.97
CA GLN A 63 14.82 -25.47 -4.23
C GLN A 63 15.16 -25.28 -5.71
N GLY A 64 14.45 -26.00 -6.59
CA GLY A 64 14.64 -25.86 -8.04
C GLY A 64 14.30 -24.47 -8.55
N VAL A 65 13.23 -23.86 -8.04
CA VAL A 65 12.80 -22.49 -8.39
C VAL A 65 13.81 -21.46 -7.89
N VAL A 66 14.25 -21.56 -6.65
CA VAL A 66 15.26 -20.65 -6.09
C VAL A 66 16.55 -20.71 -6.90
N GLU A 67 17.07 -21.91 -7.17
CA GLU A 67 18.35 -22.10 -7.85
C GLU A 67 18.30 -21.84 -9.36
N LYS A 68 17.26 -22.32 -10.04
CA LYS A 68 17.25 -22.45 -11.51
C LYS A 68 16.00 -21.92 -12.19
N MET A 69 15.06 -21.33 -11.44
CA MET A 69 13.71 -20.97 -11.96
C MET A 69 12.95 -22.18 -12.52
N ARG A 70 13.13 -23.38 -11.92
CA ARG A 70 12.55 -24.64 -12.39
C ARG A 70 11.86 -25.40 -11.27
N LEU A 71 10.66 -25.90 -11.54
CA LEU A 71 10.04 -26.91 -10.70
C LEU A 71 10.87 -28.22 -10.75
N ALA A 72 10.57 -29.15 -9.86
CA ALA A 72 11.28 -30.44 -9.79
C ALA A 72 11.16 -31.26 -11.10
N ASP A 73 10.08 -31.09 -11.85
CA ASP A 73 9.86 -31.72 -13.16
C ASP A 73 10.56 -31.00 -14.32
N GLY A 74 11.27 -29.90 -14.05
CA GLY A 74 11.98 -29.09 -15.03
C GLY A 74 11.14 -27.96 -15.64
N THR A 75 9.86 -27.82 -15.31
CA THR A 75 9.01 -26.76 -15.84
C THR A 75 9.49 -25.38 -15.36
N LEU A 76 9.53 -24.40 -16.26
CA LEU A 76 9.89 -23.02 -15.94
C LEU A 76 8.87 -22.39 -15.00
N PHE A 77 9.36 -21.99 -13.82
CA PHE A 77 8.59 -21.18 -12.87
C PHE A 77 9.55 -20.33 -12.02
N PRO A 78 9.59 -18.99 -12.15
CA PRO A 78 10.71 -18.19 -11.68
C PRO A 78 10.62 -17.70 -10.23
N ILE A 79 9.44 -17.75 -9.61
CA ILE A 79 9.17 -17.16 -8.30
C ILE A 79 8.67 -18.24 -7.33
N PRO A 80 9.23 -18.35 -6.11
CA PRO A 80 8.71 -19.26 -5.10
C PRO A 80 7.28 -18.90 -4.67
N ILE A 81 6.39 -19.88 -4.66
CA ILE A 81 5.02 -19.77 -4.13
C ILE A 81 4.93 -20.70 -2.92
N THR A 82 5.06 -20.13 -1.74
CA THR A 82 5.23 -20.84 -0.48
C THR A 82 4.17 -20.47 0.55
N LEU A 83 3.79 -21.41 1.39
CA LEU A 83 2.98 -21.15 2.57
C LEU A 83 3.91 -21.08 3.79
N ASP A 84 4.24 -19.88 4.19
CA ASP A 84 5.01 -19.59 5.38
C ASP A 84 4.08 -19.54 6.62
N VAL A 85 4.48 -20.20 7.69
CA VAL A 85 3.73 -20.28 8.93
C VAL A 85 4.62 -19.99 10.15
N SER A 86 3.98 -19.70 11.30
CA SER A 86 4.71 -19.55 12.56
C SER A 86 5.28 -20.88 13.05
N GLU A 87 6.38 -20.83 13.82
CA GLU A 87 6.95 -22.01 14.48
C GLU A 87 5.91 -22.72 15.35
N ALA A 88 5.14 -21.97 16.13
CA ALA A 88 4.11 -22.51 17.01
C ALA A 88 2.98 -23.24 16.26
N PHE A 89 2.65 -22.85 15.04
CA PHE A 89 1.71 -23.59 14.20
C PHE A 89 2.38 -24.82 13.57
N ALA A 90 3.60 -24.67 13.08
CA ALA A 90 4.37 -25.76 12.46
C ALA A 90 4.61 -26.92 13.43
N GLU A 91 4.75 -26.66 14.73
CA GLU A 91 4.89 -27.70 15.77
C GLU A 91 3.63 -28.58 15.90
N LYS A 92 2.46 -28.06 15.54
CA LYS A 92 1.17 -28.76 15.68
C LYS A 92 0.81 -29.63 14.47
N VAL A 93 1.55 -29.50 13.37
CA VAL A 93 1.23 -30.18 12.10
C VAL A 93 2.45 -30.89 11.52
N ALA A 94 2.22 -31.93 10.72
CA ALA A 94 3.25 -32.76 10.14
C ALA A 94 2.90 -33.16 8.69
N PRO A 95 3.88 -33.56 7.86
CA PRO A 95 3.62 -34.19 6.58
C PRO A 95 2.67 -35.36 6.70
N GLY A 96 1.75 -35.48 5.73
CA GLY A 96 0.66 -36.49 5.74
C GLY A 96 -0.63 -36.00 6.41
N GLN A 97 -0.66 -34.78 6.94
CA GLN A 97 -1.87 -34.18 7.52
C GLN A 97 -2.48 -33.13 6.59
N ASP A 98 -3.78 -32.97 6.71
CA ASP A 98 -4.53 -31.91 6.05
C ASP A 98 -4.74 -30.73 7.01
N ILE A 99 -4.69 -29.51 6.47
CA ILE A 99 -5.01 -28.28 7.19
C ILE A 99 -6.02 -27.45 6.40
N ALA A 100 -6.87 -26.72 7.12
CA ALA A 100 -7.80 -25.77 6.53
C ALA A 100 -7.11 -24.40 6.37
N LEU A 101 -7.21 -23.82 5.17
CA LEU A 101 -6.73 -22.47 4.87
C LEU A 101 -7.90 -21.51 4.91
N ARG A 102 -7.83 -20.51 5.79
CA ARG A 102 -8.90 -19.52 6.03
C ARG A 102 -8.44 -18.12 5.68
N ASP A 103 -9.39 -17.29 5.27
CA ASP A 103 -9.18 -15.85 5.20
C ASP A 103 -9.21 -15.20 6.61
N ALA A 104 -9.02 -13.87 6.65
CA ALA A 104 -9.02 -13.10 7.90
C ALA A 104 -10.39 -13.08 8.62
N GLU A 105 -11.48 -13.40 7.91
CA GLU A 105 -12.84 -13.52 8.46
C GLU A 105 -13.15 -14.93 8.97
N GLY A 106 -12.20 -15.86 8.80
CA GLY A 106 -12.32 -17.26 9.21
C GLY A 106 -13.03 -18.16 8.19
N VAL A 107 -13.27 -17.66 6.98
CA VAL A 107 -13.90 -18.45 5.90
C VAL A 107 -12.89 -19.45 5.34
N ILE A 108 -13.25 -20.73 5.30
CA ILE A 108 -12.40 -21.79 4.73
C ILE A 108 -12.40 -21.65 3.20
N LEU A 109 -11.24 -21.39 2.63
CA LEU A 109 -11.04 -21.22 1.18
C LEU A 109 -10.56 -22.51 0.51
N ALA A 110 -9.68 -23.25 1.17
CA ALA A 110 -9.06 -24.47 0.64
C ALA A 110 -8.61 -25.41 1.75
N ILE A 111 -8.28 -26.65 1.36
CA ILE A 111 -7.56 -27.62 2.19
C ILE A 111 -6.18 -27.82 1.56
N LEU A 112 -5.13 -27.77 2.38
CA LEU A 112 -3.77 -28.13 1.99
C LEU A 112 -3.45 -29.52 2.58
N SER A 113 -3.03 -30.45 1.73
CA SER A 113 -2.44 -31.72 2.16
C SER A 113 -0.93 -31.54 2.29
N ILE A 114 -0.42 -31.49 3.52
CA ILE A 114 1.00 -31.23 3.77
C ILE A 114 1.83 -32.42 3.30
N THR A 115 2.70 -32.20 2.31
CA THR A 115 3.70 -33.20 1.88
C THR A 115 5.07 -32.91 2.44
N ASP A 116 5.41 -31.62 2.59
CA ASP A 116 6.70 -31.15 3.06
C ASP A 116 6.57 -30.07 4.13
N LYS A 117 7.55 -30.08 5.05
CA LYS A 117 7.72 -29.05 6.07
C LYS A 117 9.21 -28.79 6.26
N TRP A 118 9.65 -27.53 6.09
CA TRP A 118 11.08 -27.19 6.22
C TRP A 118 11.26 -25.73 6.70
N VAL A 119 12.47 -25.44 7.16
CA VAL A 119 12.92 -24.08 7.47
C VAL A 119 13.77 -23.61 6.28
N PRO A 120 13.36 -22.55 5.57
CA PRO A 120 14.13 -22.04 4.43
C PRO A 120 15.37 -21.26 4.86
N ASP A 121 16.40 -21.26 4.01
CA ASP A 121 17.48 -20.30 4.08
C ASP A 121 17.03 -19.01 3.38
N LYS A 122 16.52 -18.07 4.16
CA LYS A 122 15.95 -16.82 3.64
C LYS A 122 16.98 -15.88 3.01
N ALA A 123 18.21 -15.88 3.51
CA ALA A 123 19.30 -15.09 2.92
C ALA A 123 19.67 -15.64 1.54
N HIS A 124 19.77 -16.96 1.42
CA HIS A 124 20.02 -17.61 0.13
C HIS A 124 18.86 -17.37 -0.86
N GLU A 125 17.61 -17.49 -0.40
CA GLU A 125 16.44 -17.15 -1.22
C GLU A 125 16.49 -15.70 -1.71
N ALA A 126 16.82 -14.75 -0.81
CA ALA A 126 16.96 -13.34 -1.16
C ALA A 126 18.02 -13.10 -2.25
N GLU A 127 19.19 -13.66 -2.10
CA GLU A 127 20.28 -13.53 -3.08
C GLU A 127 19.91 -14.13 -4.44
N LYS A 128 19.30 -15.31 -4.45
CA LYS A 128 19.00 -16.02 -5.71
C LYS A 128 17.79 -15.46 -6.44
N VAL A 129 16.71 -15.13 -5.72
CA VAL A 129 15.46 -14.69 -6.33
C VAL A 129 15.48 -13.19 -6.62
N PHE A 130 16.02 -12.40 -5.70
CA PHE A 130 16.00 -10.94 -5.76
C PHE A 130 17.36 -10.31 -6.10
N GLY A 131 18.42 -11.11 -6.16
CA GLY A 131 19.76 -10.67 -6.55
C GLY A 131 20.57 -10.01 -5.43
N ALA A 132 20.00 -9.83 -4.24
CA ALA A 132 20.68 -9.30 -3.07
C ALA A 132 19.90 -9.59 -1.80
N ASP A 133 20.60 -9.81 -0.68
CA ASP A 133 20.02 -9.84 0.66
C ASP A 133 20.06 -8.42 1.27
N ASP A 134 19.26 -7.51 0.70
CA ASP A 134 19.20 -6.09 1.07
C ASP A 134 17.78 -5.72 1.48
N LEU A 135 17.59 -5.26 2.72
CA LEU A 135 16.29 -4.89 3.28
C LEU A 135 15.63 -3.66 2.61
N ALA A 136 16.38 -2.91 1.78
CA ALA A 136 15.79 -1.87 0.94
C ALA A 136 14.89 -2.46 -0.16
N HIS A 137 15.07 -3.76 -0.49
CA HIS A 137 14.18 -4.48 -1.39
C HIS A 137 12.89 -4.89 -0.65
N PRO A 138 11.69 -4.48 -1.12
CA PRO A 138 10.44 -4.74 -0.38
C PRO A 138 10.17 -6.23 -0.10
N ALA A 139 10.50 -7.11 -1.06
CA ALA A 139 10.29 -8.54 -0.87
C ALA A 139 11.31 -9.16 0.08
N VAL A 140 12.55 -8.70 0.09
CA VAL A 140 13.58 -9.14 1.05
C VAL A 140 13.20 -8.69 2.46
N ASN A 141 12.74 -7.45 2.60
CA ASN A 141 12.22 -6.94 3.87
C ASN A 141 11.05 -7.79 4.37
N TYR A 142 10.07 -8.10 3.50
CA TYR A 142 8.97 -9.00 3.84
C TYR A 142 9.46 -10.38 4.25
N LEU A 143 10.39 -10.94 3.51
CA LEU A 143 10.94 -12.29 3.75
C LEU A 143 11.57 -12.42 5.14
N HIS A 144 12.36 -11.43 5.57
CA HIS A 144 13.04 -11.45 6.86
C HIS A 144 12.16 -11.01 8.03
N ASN A 145 11.33 -9.98 7.84
CA ASN A 145 10.65 -9.30 8.94
C ASN A 145 9.16 -9.67 9.08
N THR A 146 8.52 -10.26 8.05
CA THR A 146 7.09 -10.55 8.06
C THR A 146 6.78 -12.02 7.85
N ALA A 147 7.44 -12.67 6.89
CA ALA A 147 7.18 -14.07 6.57
C ALA A 147 7.49 -15.01 7.74
N GLY A 148 6.65 -16.02 7.92
CA GLY A 148 6.84 -17.07 8.91
C GLY A 148 8.17 -17.82 8.72
N LYS A 149 8.62 -18.52 9.76
CA LYS A 149 9.93 -19.19 9.76
C LYS A 149 9.91 -20.59 9.14
N VAL A 150 8.76 -21.21 9.04
CA VAL A 150 8.60 -22.58 8.54
C VAL A 150 7.73 -22.55 7.30
N TYR A 151 8.14 -23.29 6.26
CA TYR A 151 7.35 -23.43 5.05
C TYR A 151 6.66 -24.79 5.03
N LEU A 152 5.40 -24.77 4.58
CA LEU A 152 4.59 -25.96 4.33
C LEU A 152 4.31 -26.05 2.83
N GLY A 153 4.55 -27.22 2.24
CA GLY A 153 4.28 -27.50 0.84
C GLY A 153 3.33 -28.65 0.63
N GLY A 154 2.64 -28.65 -0.50
CA GLY A 154 1.75 -29.71 -0.91
C GLY A 154 0.59 -29.25 -1.78
N PRO A 155 -0.19 -30.21 -2.34
CA PRO A 155 -1.34 -29.90 -3.16
C PRO A 155 -2.48 -29.32 -2.36
N ILE A 156 -3.31 -28.50 -3.02
CA ILE A 156 -4.50 -27.91 -2.43
C ILE A 156 -5.77 -28.41 -3.12
N ILE A 157 -6.85 -28.42 -2.36
CA ILE A 157 -8.22 -28.60 -2.85
C ILE A 157 -8.95 -27.29 -2.60
N GLY A 158 -9.35 -26.60 -3.67
CA GLY A 158 -10.09 -25.34 -3.60
C GLY A 158 -11.56 -25.58 -3.26
N ILE A 159 -12.02 -24.94 -2.19
CA ILE A 159 -13.42 -25.02 -1.75
C ILE A 159 -14.22 -23.88 -2.32
N GLN A 160 -13.71 -22.67 -2.21
CA GLN A 160 -14.34 -21.45 -2.73
C GLN A 160 -13.31 -20.35 -2.93
N PRO A 161 -13.55 -19.40 -3.88
CA PRO A 161 -12.69 -18.26 -4.05
C PRO A 161 -12.79 -17.30 -2.84
N PRO A 162 -11.75 -16.50 -2.57
CA PRO A 162 -11.87 -15.38 -1.65
C PRO A 162 -12.90 -14.38 -2.18
N VAL A 163 -13.62 -13.73 -1.26
CA VAL A 163 -14.66 -12.76 -1.62
C VAL A 163 -14.03 -11.39 -1.82
N HIS A 164 -14.21 -10.81 -3.00
CA HIS A 164 -13.87 -9.42 -3.28
C HIS A 164 -15.14 -8.56 -3.26
N TYR A 165 -15.08 -7.43 -2.56
CA TYR A 165 -16.21 -6.52 -2.44
C TYR A 165 -16.10 -5.32 -3.41
N ASP A 166 -14.89 -5.08 -3.94
CA ASP A 166 -14.54 -3.97 -4.82
C ASP A 166 -14.47 -4.39 -6.29
N PHE A 167 -14.91 -3.53 -7.18
CA PHE A 167 -14.80 -3.64 -8.65
C PHE A 167 -15.11 -5.04 -9.21
N LYS A 168 -16.13 -5.71 -8.69
CA LYS A 168 -16.48 -7.10 -9.02
C LYS A 168 -16.62 -7.37 -10.51
N ALA A 169 -17.14 -6.41 -11.28
CA ALA A 169 -17.34 -6.53 -12.72
C ALA A 169 -16.03 -6.48 -13.54
N ARG A 170 -14.90 -6.29 -12.89
CA ARG A 170 -13.57 -6.22 -13.50
C ARG A 170 -12.61 -7.32 -13.02
N ARG A 171 -13.08 -8.24 -12.20
CA ARG A 171 -12.26 -9.31 -11.63
C ARG A 171 -12.54 -10.63 -12.32
N ASP A 172 -12.00 -10.77 -13.53
CA ASP A 172 -12.16 -12.00 -14.32
C ASP A 172 -11.08 -13.03 -13.95
N THR A 173 -11.48 -14.29 -13.82
CA THR A 173 -10.56 -15.43 -13.71
C THR A 173 -9.89 -15.72 -15.07
N PRO A 174 -8.79 -16.50 -15.10
CA PRO A 174 -8.17 -16.92 -16.34
C PRO A 174 -9.17 -17.55 -17.32
N ASN A 175 -10.05 -18.42 -16.87
CA ASN A 175 -11.03 -19.08 -17.73
C ASN A 175 -12.14 -18.14 -18.22
N GLU A 176 -12.55 -17.17 -17.42
CA GLU A 176 -13.50 -16.13 -17.83
C GLU A 176 -12.91 -15.23 -18.92
N LEU A 177 -11.66 -14.79 -18.80
CA LEU A 177 -10.98 -14.02 -19.85
C LEU A 177 -10.80 -14.84 -21.14
N ARG A 178 -10.41 -16.11 -21.03
CA ARG A 178 -10.32 -17.02 -22.19
C ARG A 178 -11.66 -17.19 -22.88
N ALA A 179 -12.75 -17.32 -22.13
CA ALA A 179 -14.10 -17.38 -22.67
C ALA A 179 -14.52 -16.05 -23.31
N LEU A 180 -14.18 -14.93 -22.71
CA LEU A 180 -14.42 -13.58 -23.25
C LEU A 180 -13.71 -13.40 -24.59
N PHE A 181 -12.41 -13.69 -24.68
CA PHE A 181 -11.63 -13.56 -25.90
C PHE A 181 -12.18 -14.45 -27.03
N ARG A 182 -12.58 -15.68 -26.71
CA ARG A 182 -13.25 -16.56 -27.65
C ARG A 182 -14.57 -15.98 -28.17
N LYS A 183 -15.41 -15.45 -27.26
CA LYS A 183 -16.68 -14.82 -27.56
C LYS A 183 -16.51 -13.60 -28.49
N LEU A 184 -15.47 -12.79 -28.22
CA LEU A 184 -15.16 -11.60 -29.04
C LEU A 184 -14.41 -11.92 -30.33
N GLY A 185 -14.00 -13.17 -30.55
CA GLY A 185 -13.22 -13.57 -31.72
C GLY A 185 -11.78 -13.06 -31.72
N TRP A 186 -11.25 -12.71 -30.57
CA TRP A 186 -9.88 -12.20 -30.39
C TRP A 186 -8.87 -13.32 -30.53
N ARG A 187 -8.05 -13.30 -31.58
CA ARG A 187 -7.05 -14.34 -31.86
C ARG A 187 -5.71 -14.04 -31.21
N LYS A 188 -5.32 -12.77 -31.19
CA LYS A 188 -4.11 -12.28 -30.53
C LYS A 188 -4.50 -11.26 -29.48
N VAL A 189 -3.91 -11.35 -28.32
CA VAL A 189 -4.15 -10.44 -27.19
C VAL A 189 -2.81 -10.03 -26.60
N VAL A 190 -2.54 -8.73 -26.58
CA VAL A 190 -1.37 -8.16 -25.89
C VAL A 190 -1.79 -7.68 -24.51
N ALA A 191 -1.10 -8.16 -23.49
CA ALA A 191 -1.33 -7.74 -22.11
C ALA A 191 -0.46 -6.55 -21.74
N PHE A 192 -1.06 -5.57 -21.09
CA PHE A 192 -0.36 -4.48 -20.43
C PHE A 192 -0.44 -4.62 -18.90
N GLN A 193 0.69 -4.97 -18.29
CA GLN A 193 0.87 -5.02 -16.84
C GLN A 193 1.17 -3.63 -16.31
N THR A 194 0.45 -3.19 -15.29
CA THR A 194 0.75 -1.94 -14.59
C THR A 194 0.35 -1.99 -13.11
N ARG A 195 1.00 -1.19 -12.29
CA ARG A 195 0.65 -0.86 -10.91
C ARG A 195 0.57 0.67 -10.69
N ASN A 196 0.60 1.42 -11.76
CA ASN A 196 0.55 2.89 -11.77
C ASN A 196 -0.71 3.37 -12.49
N PRO A 197 -1.20 4.58 -12.20
CA PRO A 197 -2.20 5.25 -13.02
C PRO A 197 -1.78 5.33 -14.48
N LEU A 198 -2.75 5.29 -15.40
CA LEU A 198 -2.50 5.45 -16.83
C LEU A 198 -2.36 6.94 -17.18
N HIS A 199 -1.24 7.28 -17.81
CA HIS A 199 -0.99 8.59 -18.40
C HIS A 199 -0.92 8.46 -19.92
N ARG A 200 -0.81 9.58 -20.65
CA ARG A 200 -0.81 9.59 -22.12
C ARG A 200 0.33 8.77 -22.73
N ALA A 201 1.51 8.74 -22.10
CA ALA A 201 2.61 7.88 -22.53
C ALA A 201 2.22 6.40 -22.54
N HIS A 202 1.46 5.95 -21.52
CA HIS A 202 1.00 4.56 -21.44
C HIS A 202 -0.05 4.25 -22.51
N GLN A 203 -0.93 5.20 -22.83
CA GLN A 203 -1.90 5.03 -23.91
C GLN A 203 -1.20 4.85 -25.25
N GLU A 204 -0.27 5.74 -25.59
CA GLU A 204 0.48 5.62 -26.85
C GLU A 204 1.29 4.33 -26.92
N LEU A 205 1.95 3.95 -25.81
CA LEU A 205 2.69 2.70 -25.71
C LEU A 205 1.79 1.49 -25.98
N THR A 206 0.60 1.45 -25.38
CA THR A 206 -0.34 0.33 -25.55
C THR A 206 -0.93 0.29 -26.96
N PHE A 207 -1.19 1.45 -27.58
CA PHE A 207 -1.65 1.51 -28.97
C PHE A 207 -0.58 1.04 -29.96
N ARG A 208 0.68 1.41 -29.74
CA ARG A 208 1.80 0.92 -30.56
C ARG A 208 1.97 -0.58 -30.41
N ALA A 209 1.95 -1.09 -29.17
CA ALA A 209 2.05 -2.52 -28.90
C ALA A 209 0.95 -3.32 -29.58
N ALA A 210 -0.30 -2.85 -29.50
CA ALA A 210 -1.43 -3.51 -30.15
C ALA A 210 -1.29 -3.53 -31.69
N ARG A 211 -0.77 -2.44 -32.28
CA ARG A 211 -0.51 -2.37 -33.73
C ARG A 211 0.64 -3.28 -34.15
N GLU A 212 1.77 -3.26 -33.46
CA GLU A 212 2.94 -4.10 -33.79
C GLU A 212 2.63 -5.58 -33.69
N ALA A 213 1.91 -5.98 -32.63
CA ALA A 213 1.49 -7.37 -32.45
C ALA A 213 0.31 -7.77 -33.33
N GLU A 214 -0.35 -6.82 -34.00
CA GLU A 214 -1.66 -7.02 -34.66
C GLU A 214 -2.66 -7.72 -33.74
N ALA A 215 -2.74 -7.20 -32.48
CA ALA A 215 -3.44 -7.84 -31.38
C ALA A 215 -4.48 -6.91 -30.73
N ASN A 216 -5.45 -7.50 -30.08
CA ASN A 216 -6.34 -6.81 -29.17
C ASN A 216 -5.61 -6.52 -27.84
N LEU A 217 -6.06 -5.53 -27.08
CA LEU A 217 -5.40 -5.06 -25.87
C LEU A 217 -6.15 -5.53 -24.62
N LEU A 218 -5.43 -6.17 -23.70
CA LEU A 218 -5.86 -6.38 -22.33
C LEU A 218 -5.08 -5.43 -21.41
N ILE A 219 -5.74 -4.43 -20.84
CA ILE A 219 -5.22 -3.66 -19.71
C ILE A 219 -5.43 -4.52 -18.46
N HIS A 220 -4.34 -5.00 -17.84
CA HIS A 220 -4.39 -6.00 -16.78
C HIS A 220 -3.56 -5.56 -15.55
N PRO A 221 -4.03 -4.50 -14.86
CA PRO A 221 -3.33 -3.96 -13.70
C PRO A 221 -3.42 -4.87 -12.48
N VAL A 222 -2.38 -4.81 -11.65
CA VAL A 222 -2.34 -5.50 -10.36
C VAL A 222 -3.08 -4.68 -9.30
N VAL A 223 -4.02 -5.32 -8.60
CA VAL A 223 -4.81 -4.73 -7.50
C VAL A 223 -4.61 -5.45 -6.16
N GLY A 224 -3.82 -6.51 -6.12
CA GLY A 224 -3.35 -7.14 -4.88
C GLY A 224 -2.28 -6.31 -4.18
N MET A 225 -1.27 -6.98 -3.66
CA MET A 225 -0.15 -6.28 -3.01
C MET A 225 0.83 -5.74 -4.05
N THR A 226 1.20 -4.47 -3.91
CA THR A 226 2.18 -3.79 -4.75
C THR A 226 3.30 -3.19 -3.88
N LYS A 227 4.15 -2.34 -4.45
CA LYS A 227 5.24 -1.71 -3.73
C LYS A 227 4.70 -0.71 -2.69
N PRO A 228 5.25 -0.67 -1.46
CA PRO A 228 4.92 0.39 -0.51
C PRO A 228 5.12 1.79 -1.10
N GLY A 229 4.15 2.67 -0.90
CA GLY A 229 4.14 4.03 -1.45
C GLY A 229 3.57 4.17 -2.86
N ASP A 230 3.11 3.07 -3.48
CA ASP A 230 2.28 3.16 -4.69
C ASP A 230 0.91 3.81 -4.36
N VAL A 231 0.30 4.41 -5.38
CA VAL A 231 -1.08 4.90 -5.28
C VAL A 231 -2.00 3.71 -4.94
N ASP A 232 -2.94 3.90 -4.02
CA ASP A 232 -3.87 2.85 -3.62
C ASP A 232 -4.66 2.30 -4.81
N HIS A 233 -5.08 1.05 -4.72
CA HIS A 233 -5.71 0.39 -5.87
C HIS A 233 -7.09 0.95 -6.22
N PHE A 234 -7.86 1.48 -5.27
CA PHE A 234 -9.14 2.12 -5.56
C PHE A 234 -8.96 3.35 -6.45
N THR A 235 -8.00 4.20 -6.11
CA THR A 235 -7.63 5.36 -6.93
C THR A 235 -7.13 4.94 -8.31
N ARG A 236 -6.24 3.94 -8.35
CA ARG A 236 -5.70 3.43 -9.63
C ARG A 236 -6.79 2.88 -10.53
N VAL A 237 -7.73 2.09 -10.00
CA VAL A 237 -8.82 1.53 -10.80
C VAL A 237 -9.75 2.62 -11.31
N ARG A 238 -10.10 3.63 -10.49
CA ARG A 238 -10.86 4.78 -10.98
C ARG A 238 -10.12 5.55 -12.08
N CYS A 239 -8.79 5.67 -11.99
CA CYS A 239 -7.98 6.24 -13.09
C CYS A 239 -8.07 5.39 -14.36
N TYR A 240 -8.07 4.06 -14.26
CA TYR A 240 -8.23 3.19 -15.44
C TYR A 240 -9.61 3.34 -16.04
N GLU A 241 -10.66 3.31 -15.24
CA GLU A 241 -12.05 3.50 -15.72
C GLU A 241 -12.26 4.86 -16.35
N ALA A 242 -11.67 5.93 -15.78
CA ALA A 242 -11.77 7.29 -16.32
C ALA A 242 -11.14 7.49 -17.70
N VAL A 243 -10.25 6.59 -18.14
CA VAL A 243 -9.63 6.67 -19.47
C VAL A 243 -10.07 5.56 -20.42
N LEU A 244 -10.90 4.63 -19.95
CA LEU A 244 -11.27 3.47 -20.74
C LEU A 244 -12.08 3.84 -22.00
N ASP A 245 -12.88 4.89 -21.95
CA ASP A 245 -13.62 5.45 -23.09
C ASP A 245 -12.72 6.10 -24.16
N LYS A 246 -11.46 6.37 -23.82
CA LYS A 246 -10.44 6.86 -24.77
C LYS A 246 -9.72 5.72 -25.52
N TYR A 247 -10.10 4.49 -25.23
CA TYR A 247 -9.67 3.28 -25.92
C TYR A 247 -10.80 2.72 -26.81
N PRO A 248 -10.48 2.09 -27.93
CA PRO A 248 -11.50 1.46 -28.76
C PRO A 248 -12.18 0.30 -28.02
N ALA A 249 -13.46 0.44 -27.69
CA ALA A 249 -14.21 -0.52 -26.87
C ALA A 249 -14.25 -1.96 -27.41
N GLN A 250 -14.19 -2.12 -28.74
CA GLN A 250 -14.26 -3.44 -29.38
C GLN A 250 -12.92 -4.19 -29.38
N THR A 251 -11.81 -3.49 -29.16
CA THR A 251 -10.45 -4.05 -29.22
C THR A 251 -9.69 -3.96 -27.93
N THR A 252 -10.31 -3.41 -26.88
CA THR A 252 -9.67 -3.21 -25.56
C THR A 252 -10.55 -3.77 -24.46
N ALA A 253 -9.95 -4.49 -23.51
CA ALA A 253 -10.58 -4.94 -22.28
C ALA A 253 -9.76 -4.48 -21.07
N LEU A 254 -10.44 -4.28 -19.95
CA LEU A 254 -9.85 -4.02 -18.64
C LEU A 254 -10.26 -5.13 -17.67
N SER A 255 -9.28 -5.81 -17.10
CA SER A 255 -9.49 -6.80 -16.03
C SER A 255 -8.44 -6.64 -14.95
N LEU A 256 -8.81 -6.91 -13.71
CA LEU A 256 -7.96 -6.68 -12.53
C LEU A 256 -7.32 -7.99 -12.07
N LEU A 257 -6.02 -7.96 -11.81
CA LEU A 257 -5.27 -9.11 -11.34
C LEU A 257 -4.98 -9.00 -9.84
N ASN A 258 -5.48 -9.94 -9.04
CA ASN A 258 -5.22 -10.00 -7.61
C ASN A 258 -3.87 -10.69 -7.32
N LEU A 259 -2.78 -10.07 -7.73
CA LEU A 259 -1.41 -10.57 -7.58
C LEU A 259 -0.71 -9.87 -6.41
N ALA A 260 -0.01 -10.63 -5.58
CA ALA A 260 0.98 -10.07 -4.66
C ALA A 260 2.33 -9.98 -5.37
N MET A 261 2.68 -8.79 -5.85
CA MET A 261 3.95 -8.55 -6.55
C MET A 261 5.15 -8.76 -5.62
N ARG A 262 6.24 -9.29 -6.16
CA ARG A 262 7.51 -9.53 -5.46
C ARG A 262 8.55 -8.45 -5.76
N MET A 263 8.32 -7.63 -6.76
CA MET A 263 9.28 -6.63 -7.26
C MET A 263 10.63 -7.24 -7.70
N ALA A 264 10.59 -8.49 -8.18
CA ALA A 264 11.77 -9.29 -8.53
C ALA A 264 12.34 -8.98 -9.95
N GLY A 265 11.93 -7.86 -10.55
CA GLY A 265 12.46 -7.40 -11.85
C GLY A 265 12.46 -8.47 -12.93
N PRO A 266 13.66 -8.96 -13.36
CA PRO A 266 13.76 -9.95 -14.45
C PRO A 266 12.96 -11.23 -14.21
N ARG A 267 13.07 -11.84 -13.03
CA ARG A 267 12.30 -13.06 -12.70
C ARG A 267 10.79 -12.78 -12.67
N GLU A 268 10.39 -11.63 -12.18
CA GLU A 268 8.97 -11.26 -12.16
C GLU A 268 8.41 -11.00 -13.55
N ALA A 269 9.20 -10.48 -14.49
CA ALA A 269 8.76 -10.35 -15.88
C ALA A 269 8.42 -11.70 -16.50
N VAL A 270 9.24 -12.72 -16.30
CA VAL A 270 8.96 -14.10 -16.73
C VAL A 270 7.70 -14.64 -16.07
N TRP A 271 7.55 -14.42 -14.76
CA TRP A 271 6.34 -14.83 -14.00
C TRP A 271 5.08 -14.14 -14.52
N HIS A 272 5.16 -12.83 -14.77
CA HIS A 272 4.07 -12.07 -15.37
C HIS A 272 3.68 -12.61 -16.76
N GLY A 273 4.65 -13.07 -17.53
CA GLY A 273 4.42 -13.74 -18.80
C GLY A 273 3.63 -15.04 -18.65
N ILE A 274 4.03 -15.91 -17.72
CA ILE A 274 3.34 -17.16 -17.41
C ILE A 274 1.88 -16.87 -16.99
N ILE A 275 1.67 -15.90 -16.09
CA ILE A 275 0.35 -15.52 -15.61
C ILE A 275 -0.53 -15.05 -16.80
N ARG A 276 -0.02 -14.18 -17.69
CA ARG A 276 -0.79 -13.65 -18.82
C ARG A 276 -1.07 -14.72 -19.87
N ARG A 277 -0.12 -15.64 -20.11
CA ARG A 277 -0.40 -16.83 -20.91
C ARG A 277 -1.58 -17.62 -20.34
N ASN A 278 -1.60 -17.82 -19.02
CA ASN A 278 -2.68 -18.54 -18.35
C ASN A 278 -4.01 -17.81 -18.48
N HIS A 279 -4.02 -16.48 -18.53
CA HIS A 279 -5.20 -15.66 -18.81
C HIS A 279 -5.57 -15.57 -20.30
N GLY A 280 -4.90 -16.31 -21.19
CA GLY A 280 -5.22 -16.36 -22.61
C GLY A 280 -4.55 -15.31 -23.49
N CYS A 281 -3.60 -14.55 -22.97
CA CYS A 281 -2.82 -13.60 -23.76
C CYS A 281 -1.79 -14.30 -24.63
N THR A 282 -1.48 -13.72 -25.80
CA THR A 282 -0.48 -14.21 -26.75
C THR A 282 0.79 -13.35 -26.75
N HIS A 283 0.67 -12.12 -26.29
CA HIS A 283 1.74 -11.16 -26.22
C HIS A 283 1.69 -10.43 -24.86
N MET A 284 2.84 -9.92 -24.44
CA MET A 284 2.93 -9.09 -23.23
C MET A 284 3.92 -7.95 -23.45
N ILE A 285 3.55 -6.76 -23.02
CA ILE A 285 4.42 -5.59 -22.99
C ILE A 285 5.39 -5.73 -21.82
N VAL A 286 6.69 -5.70 -22.10
CA VAL A 286 7.76 -5.62 -21.10
C VAL A 286 8.51 -4.30 -21.27
N GLY A 287 8.25 -3.36 -20.41
CA GLY A 287 8.87 -2.03 -20.43
C GLY A 287 10.23 -2.00 -19.75
N ARG A 288 10.83 -0.81 -19.77
CA ARG A 288 12.02 -0.49 -18.98
C ARG A 288 11.74 -0.65 -17.49
N ASP A 289 12.69 -1.21 -16.74
CA ASP A 289 12.60 -1.38 -15.28
C ASP A 289 11.32 -2.13 -14.83
N HIS A 290 10.95 -3.16 -15.59
CA HIS A 290 9.74 -3.95 -15.32
C HIS A 290 9.79 -4.59 -13.93
N ALA A 291 8.79 -4.29 -13.10
CA ALA A 291 8.70 -4.74 -11.71
C ALA A 291 9.96 -4.46 -10.86
N GLY A 292 10.69 -3.39 -11.16
CA GLY A 292 11.87 -2.98 -10.41
C GLY A 292 11.50 -2.35 -9.06
N PRO A 293 12.22 -2.70 -7.97
CA PRO A 293 11.95 -2.17 -6.63
C PRO A 293 12.49 -0.76 -6.41
N GLY A 294 13.32 -0.26 -7.31
CA GLY A 294 14.00 1.02 -7.21
C GLY A 294 15.46 0.88 -6.77
N LYS A 295 15.90 1.72 -5.82
CA LYS A 295 17.30 1.77 -5.39
C LYS A 295 17.56 0.89 -4.16
N ASN A 296 18.76 0.29 -4.13
CA ASN A 296 19.27 -0.47 -3.00
C ASN A 296 19.77 0.46 -1.86
N SER A 297 20.25 -0.13 -0.77
CA SER A 297 20.80 0.59 0.39
C SER A 297 22.01 1.50 0.07
N GLN A 298 22.68 1.26 -1.07
CA GLN A 298 23.80 2.06 -1.56
C GLN A 298 23.39 3.13 -2.59
N GLY A 299 22.08 3.28 -2.87
CA GLY A 299 21.55 4.26 -3.83
C GLY A 299 21.67 3.85 -5.30
N LYS A 300 22.06 2.60 -5.61
CA LYS A 300 22.11 2.05 -6.95
C LYS A 300 20.82 1.30 -7.29
N ASP A 301 20.47 1.21 -8.56
CA ASP A 301 19.35 0.39 -9.00
C ASP A 301 19.62 -1.09 -8.71
N PHE A 302 18.58 -1.82 -8.25
CA PHE A 302 18.71 -3.26 -7.98
C PHE A 302 18.97 -4.07 -9.25
N TYR A 303 18.38 -3.64 -10.35
CA TYR A 303 18.49 -4.34 -11.63
C TYR A 303 18.85 -3.37 -12.75
N ASP A 304 19.53 -3.87 -13.78
CA ASP A 304 19.68 -3.13 -15.02
C ASP A 304 18.31 -2.83 -15.63
N PRO A 305 18.07 -1.61 -16.16
CA PRO A 305 16.78 -1.21 -16.69
C PRO A 305 16.17 -2.13 -17.76
N TYR A 306 16.99 -2.88 -18.48
CA TYR A 306 16.56 -3.78 -19.55
C TYR A 306 16.75 -5.26 -19.25
N ALA A 307 17.28 -5.61 -18.09
CA ALA A 307 17.50 -7.01 -17.68
C ALA A 307 16.22 -7.86 -17.71
N ALA A 308 15.05 -7.25 -17.41
CA ALA A 308 13.76 -7.92 -17.49
C ALA A 308 13.41 -8.33 -18.93
N GLN A 309 13.67 -7.47 -19.92
CA GLN A 309 13.47 -7.78 -21.34
C GLN A 309 14.43 -8.89 -21.81
N GLU A 310 15.68 -8.85 -21.39
CA GLU A 310 16.67 -9.85 -21.77
C GLU A 310 16.30 -11.23 -21.22
N LEU A 311 15.96 -11.34 -19.95
CA LEU A 311 15.57 -12.61 -19.34
C LEU A 311 14.27 -13.14 -19.97
N PHE A 312 13.27 -12.28 -20.18
CA PHE A 312 12.02 -12.67 -20.82
C PHE A 312 12.27 -13.22 -22.23
N ARG A 313 13.08 -12.53 -23.04
CA ARG A 313 13.41 -12.93 -24.40
C ARG A 313 14.11 -14.29 -24.46
N SER A 314 15.01 -14.57 -23.51
CA SER A 314 15.72 -15.85 -23.44
C SER A 314 14.79 -17.03 -23.09
N HIS A 315 13.64 -16.80 -22.47
CA HIS A 315 12.67 -17.81 -22.07
C HIS A 315 11.34 -17.72 -22.84
N GLN A 316 11.22 -16.81 -23.80
CA GLN A 316 9.95 -16.51 -24.50
C GLN A 316 9.29 -17.75 -25.10
N ALA A 317 10.05 -18.60 -25.77
CA ALA A 317 9.53 -19.82 -26.38
C ALA A 317 8.92 -20.78 -25.34
N GLU A 318 9.51 -20.84 -24.16
CA GLU A 318 9.07 -21.70 -23.06
C GLU A 318 7.93 -21.10 -22.26
N ILE A 319 7.93 -19.78 -22.05
CA ILE A 319 6.78 -19.06 -21.49
C ILE A 319 5.55 -19.25 -22.37
N GLY A 320 5.73 -19.31 -23.69
CA GLY A 320 4.66 -19.53 -24.67
C GLY A 320 3.84 -18.29 -25.02
N ILE A 321 4.39 -17.08 -24.79
CA ILE A 321 3.85 -15.81 -25.31
C ILE A 321 4.99 -14.93 -25.82
N GLU A 322 4.68 -14.04 -26.74
CA GLU A 322 5.65 -13.14 -27.35
C GLU A 322 5.79 -11.83 -26.56
N MET A 323 7.01 -11.35 -26.45
CA MET A 323 7.29 -10.06 -25.83
C MET A 323 7.13 -8.94 -26.86
N VAL A 324 6.48 -7.86 -26.42
CA VAL A 324 6.53 -6.57 -27.11
C VAL A 324 7.36 -5.64 -26.22
N ASP A 325 8.57 -5.31 -26.65
CA ASP A 325 9.49 -4.48 -25.89
C ASP A 325 9.45 -3.03 -26.36
N PHE A 326 9.46 -2.12 -25.39
CA PHE A 326 9.53 -0.70 -25.66
C PHE A 326 10.65 -0.03 -24.89
N LYS A 327 11.24 0.99 -25.52
CA LYS A 327 12.08 1.97 -24.86
C LYS A 327 11.21 2.98 -24.10
N HIS A 328 11.85 3.77 -23.26
CA HIS A 328 11.17 4.86 -22.57
C HIS A 328 10.44 5.78 -23.56
N MET A 329 9.17 6.10 -23.27
CA MET A 329 8.34 6.97 -24.10
C MET A 329 8.49 8.42 -23.64
N VAL A 330 8.79 9.33 -24.54
CA VAL A 330 8.96 10.75 -24.28
C VAL A 330 8.07 11.59 -25.19
N TYR A 331 7.64 12.74 -24.70
CA TYR A 331 6.83 13.68 -25.50
C TYR A 331 7.71 14.62 -26.31
N VAL A 332 7.49 14.67 -27.60
CA VAL A 332 8.17 15.58 -28.53
C VAL A 332 7.28 16.78 -28.78
N GLN A 333 7.73 17.94 -28.28
CA GLN A 333 6.91 19.16 -28.23
C GLN A 333 6.47 19.64 -29.62
N GLU A 334 7.38 19.69 -30.58
CA GLU A 334 7.13 20.20 -31.94
C GLU A 334 6.17 19.31 -32.74
N LYS A 335 6.08 18.04 -32.37
CA LYS A 335 5.20 17.05 -33.01
C LYS A 335 3.90 16.85 -32.26
N ALA A 336 3.80 17.36 -31.02
CA ALA A 336 2.69 17.11 -30.10
C ALA A 336 2.35 15.60 -29.94
N GLN A 337 3.39 14.74 -29.92
CA GLN A 337 3.26 13.28 -29.90
C GLN A 337 4.33 12.64 -29.02
N TYR A 338 4.03 11.40 -28.58
CA TYR A 338 4.98 10.54 -27.88
C TYR A 338 5.79 9.71 -28.87
N TYR A 339 7.09 9.57 -28.56
CA TYR A 339 8.03 8.74 -29.32
C TYR A 339 8.83 7.85 -28.34
N PRO A 340 9.21 6.64 -28.75
CA PRO A 340 10.25 5.91 -28.06
C PRO A 340 11.56 6.73 -28.07
N ALA A 341 12.33 6.66 -26.99
CA ALA A 341 13.54 7.47 -26.82
C ALA A 341 14.61 7.24 -27.92
N ASN A 342 14.56 6.09 -28.61
CA ASN A 342 15.44 5.76 -29.74
C ASN A 342 14.89 6.20 -31.10
N GLU A 343 13.69 6.79 -31.19
CA GLU A 343 13.04 7.23 -32.42
C GLU A 343 12.78 8.73 -32.46
N ILE A 344 13.42 9.49 -31.55
CA ILE A 344 13.23 10.94 -31.46
C ILE A 344 13.77 11.62 -32.71
N PRO A 345 12.97 12.45 -33.42
CA PRO A 345 13.47 13.23 -34.56
C PRO A 345 14.59 14.18 -34.14
N GLU A 346 15.62 14.30 -34.99
CA GLU A 346 16.77 15.17 -34.73
C GLU A 346 16.35 16.63 -34.53
N GLY A 347 16.94 17.31 -33.56
CA GLY A 347 16.63 18.70 -33.22
C GLY A 347 15.32 18.93 -32.44
N SER A 348 14.65 17.89 -31.96
CA SER A 348 13.39 17.98 -31.22
C SER A 348 13.60 18.32 -29.74
N THR A 349 12.66 19.11 -29.19
CA THR A 349 12.55 19.36 -27.74
C THR A 349 11.76 18.25 -27.08
N VAL A 350 12.39 17.59 -26.12
CA VAL A 350 11.80 16.48 -25.37
C VAL A 350 11.28 16.99 -24.02
N LEU A 351 10.03 16.65 -23.70
CA LEU A 351 9.43 16.88 -22.39
C LEU A 351 9.16 15.56 -21.70
N ASP A 352 9.48 15.48 -20.43
CA ASP A 352 9.22 14.31 -19.57
C ASP A 352 8.93 14.76 -18.14
N ILE A 353 8.06 14.01 -17.45
CA ILE A 353 7.77 14.20 -16.03
C ILE A 353 8.00 12.88 -15.33
N SER A 354 9.02 12.85 -14.49
CA SER A 354 9.30 11.67 -13.66
C SER A 354 8.20 11.44 -12.61
N GLY A 355 8.08 10.20 -12.13
CA GLY A 355 7.14 9.89 -11.03
C GLY A 355 7.40 10.72 -9.75
N THR A 356 8.66 11.11 -9.51
CA THR A 356 9.03 11.99 -8.39
C THR A 356 8.51 13.41 -8.61
N GLU A 357 8.67 13.95 -9.81
CA GLU A 357 8.17 15.28 -10.18
C GLU A 357 6.63 15.30 -10.18
N LEU A 358 5.97 14.26 -10.66
CA LEU A 358 4.52 14.14 -10.58
C LEU A 358 4.04 14.19 -9.12
N ARG A 359 4.65 13.42 -8.22
CA ARG A 359 4.31 13.44 -6.79
C ARG A 359 4.55 14.82 -6.17
N ARG A 360 5.64 15.51 -6.55
CA ARG A 360 5.89 16.89 -6.12
C ARG A 360 4.77 17.82 -6.58
N ARG A 361 4.39 17.78 -7.87
CA ARG A 361 3.32 18.62 -8.42
C ARG A 361 1.97 18.37 -7.76
N LEU A 362 1.63 17.12 -7.49
CA LEU A 362 0.42 16.79 -6.74
C LEU A 362 0.45 17.37 -5.32
N ARG A 363 1.56 17.16 -4.59
CA ARG A 363 1.73 17.66 -3.21
C ARG A 363 1.69 19.17 -3.10
N GLU A 364 2.29 19.88 -4.04
CA GLU A 364 2.38 21.34 -4.06
C GLU A 364 1.19 22.00 -4.76
N GLY A 365 0.31 21.22 -5.38
CA GLY A 365 -0.84 21.72 -6.13
C GLY A 365 -0.48 22.41 -7.45
N LEU A 366 0.71 22.11 -7.99
CA LEU A 366 1.17 22.66 -9.26
C LEU A 366 0.43 22.02 -10.43
N GLU A 367 0.37 22.74 -11.55
CA GLU A 367 -0.25 22.26 -12.77
C GLU A 367 0.43 20.98 -13.28
N ILE A 368 -0.38 20.01 -13.68
CA ILE A 368 0.04 18.79 -14.39
C ILE A 368 -0.40 18.97 -15.84
N PRO A 369 0.54 19.11 -16.79
CA PRO A 369 0.21 19.42 -18.17
C PRO A 369 -0.65 18.35 -18.84
N GLU A 370 -1.57 18.75 -19.70
CA GLU A 370 -2.42 17.82 -20.46
C GLU A 370 -1.64 16.91 -21.41
N TRP A 371 -0.48 17.35 -21.89
CA TRP A 371 0.37 16.46 -22.69
C TRP A 371 0.90 15.26 -21.88
N PHE A 372 1.02 15.41 -20.55
CA PHE A 372 1.50 14.33 -19.68
C PHE A 372 0.37 13.39 -19.25
N SER A 373 -0.77 13.92 -18.81
CA SER A 373 -1.86 13.12 -18.27
C SER A 373 -3.23 13.64 -18.69
N PHE A 374 -4.24 12.78 -18.52
CA PHE A 374 -5.63 13.15 -18.76
C PHE A 374 -6.17 13.96 -17.57
N PRO A 375 -6.99 15.01 -17.83
CA PRO A 375 -7.60 15.81 -16.77
C PRO A 375 -8.37 14.97 -15.75
N GLU A 376 -9.07 13.92 -16.19
CA GLU A 376 -9.86 13.02 -15.37
C GLU A 376 -8.95 12.21 -14.42
N VAL A 377 -7.81 11.75 -14.89
CA VAL A 377 -6.81 11.04 -14.07
C VAL A 377 -6.21 11.99 -13.03
N VAL A 378 -5.89 13.22 -13.43
CA VAL A 378 -5.36 14.25 -12.52
C VAL A 378 -6.39 14.56 -11.42
N ALA A 379 -7.67 14.67 -11.79
CA ALA A 379 -8.75 14.89 -10.84
C ALA A 379 -8.85 13.77 -9.79
N GLU A 380 -8.79 12.50 -10.22
CA GLU A 380 -8.80 11.34 -9.32
C GLU A 380 -7.56 11.32 -8.41
N LEU A 381 -6.38 11.58 -8.94
CA LEU A 381 -5.16 11.65 -8.15
C LEU A 381 -5.21 12.79 -7.11
N ARG A 382 -5.74 13.95 -7.46
CA ARG A 382 -5.90 15.08 -6.54
C ARG A 382 -6.95 14.86 -5.46
N ARG A 383 -7.96 14.05 -5.75
CA ARG A 383 -9.00 13.70 -4.77
C ARG A 383 -8.43 12.87 -3.61
N THR A 384 -7.52 11.95 -3.90
CA THR A 384 -6.91 11.04 -2.91
C THR A 384 -5.55 11.50 -2.40
N SER A 385 -4.87 12.37 -3.16
CA SER A 385 -3.61 13.02 -2.79
C SER A 385 -3.73 14.53 -2.95
N PRO A 386 -4.56 15.19 -2.12
CA PRO A 386 -4.76 16.63 -2.21
C PRO A 386 -3.45 17.38 -1.89
N PRO A 387 -3.28 18.61 -2.40
CA PRO A 387 -2.15 19.46 -2.03
C PRO A 387 -2.02 19.59 -0.51
N ARG A 388 -0.79 19.76 -0.03
CA ARG A 388 -0.52 19.81 1.42
C ARG A 388 -1.40 20.83 2.16
N SER A 389 -1.69 21.98 1.54
CA SER A 389 -2.58 23.00 2.07
C SER A 389 -4.06 22.60 2.13
N LYS A 390 -4.46 21.45 1.56
CA LYS A 390 -5.81 20.89 1.61
C LYS A 390 -5.89 19.57 2.37
N GLN A 391 -4.74 19.02 2.79
CA GLN A 391 -4.71 17.82 3.63
C GLN A 391 -5.14 18.13 5.05
N GLY A 392 -5.73 17.14 5.73
CA GLY A 392 -5.99 17.25 7.16
C GLY A 392 -4.69 17.29 7.96
N PHE A 393 -4.73 17.90 9.13
CA PHE A 393 -3.62 17.92 10.07
C PHE A 393 -4.09 18.06 11.51
N THR A 394 -3.20 17.73 12.43
CA THR A 394 -3.44 17.89 13.87
C THR A 394 -2.45 18.88 14.47
N VAL A 395 -2.95 19.86 15.20
CA VAL A 395 -2.15 20.68 16.13
C VAL A 395 -2.32 20.10 17.53
N PHE A 396 -1.23 19.61 18.09
CA PHE A 396 -1.22 18.92 19.37
C PHE A 396 -0.46 19.73 20.41
N PHE A 397 -1.20 20.43 21.27
CA PHE A 397 -0.64 21.17 22.37
C PHE A 397 -0.26 20.24 23.53
N THR A 398 0.87 20.50 24.15
CA THR A 398 1.30 19.89 25.41
C THR A 398 1.89 20.94 26.35
N GLY A 399 1.81 20.70 27.65
CA GLY A 399 2.29 21.63 28.66
C GLY A 399 1.55 21.47 30.00
N LEU A 400 2.03 22.08 31.05
CA LEU A 400 1.48 22.01 32.42
C LEU A 400 0.03 22.51 32.49
N SER A 401 -0.70 22.12 33.54
CA SER A 401 -1.99 22.73 33.86
C SER A 401 -1.81 24.23 34.07
N GLY A 402 -2.72 25.06 33.57
CA GLY A 402 -2.58 26.52 33.70
C GLY A 402 -1.59 27.20 32.75
N SER A 403 -0.89 26.43 31.88
CA SER A 403 0.11 27.02 30.95
C SER A 403 -0.49 27.85 29.81
N GLY A 404 -1.82 27.80 29.59
CA GLY A 404 -2.49 28.58 28.54
C GLY A 404 -2.92 27.79 27.30
N LYS A 405 -2.72 26.47 27.24
CA LYS A 405 -3.03 25.60 26.08
C LYS A 405 -4.44 25.80 25.54
N SER A 406 -5.48 25.63 26.39
CA SER A 406 -6.87 25.73 25.95
C SER A 406 -7.22 27.15 25.46
N THR A 407 -6.60 28.18 26.02
CA THR A 407 -6.81 29.56 25.59
C THR A 407 -6.23 29.80 24.19
N ILE A 408 -4.98 29.36 23.96
CA ILE A 408 -4.35 29.45 22.62
C ILE A 408 -5.10 28.58 21.62
N ALA A 409 -5.49 27.37 22.01
CA ALA A 409 -6.24 26.45 21.15
C ALA A 409 -7.59 27.02 20.68
N ASN A 410 -8.32 27.70 21.58
CA ASN A 410 -9.56 28.39 21.24
C ASN A 410 -9.31 29.57 20.29
N ALA A 411 -8.31 30.41 20.55
CA ALA A 411 -7.94 31.51 19.66
C ALA A 411 -7.53 31.00 18.27
N LEU A 412 -6.71 29.96 18.23
CA LEU A 412 -6.30 29.32 16.97
C LEU A 412 -7.50 28.73 16.21
N MET A 413 -8.43 28.04 16.93
CA MET A 413 -9.63 27.49 16.33
C MET A 413 -10.45 28.56 15.61
N VAL A 414 -10.71 29.70 16.28
CA VAL A 414 -11.47 30.81 15.71
C VAL A 414 -10.78 31.35 14.46
N LYS A 415 -9.46 31.59 14.52
CA LYS A 415 -8.70 32.09 13.36
C LYS A 415 -8.76 31.10 12.17
N LEU A 416 -8.61 29.81 12.41
CA LEU A 416 -8.70 28.80 11.36
C LEU A 416 -10.14 28.69 10.79
N MET A 417 -11.16 28.87 11.62
CA MET A 417 -12.56 28.91 11.18
C MET A 417 -12.86 30.16 10.33
N GLU A 418 -12.30 31.32 10.70
CA GLU A 418 -12.40 32.54 9.91
C GLU A 418 -11.73 32.41 8.54
N MET A 419 -10.59 31.69 8.45
CA MET A 419 -9.94 31.41 7.17
C MET A 419 -10.76 30.47 6.28
N GLY A 420 -11.62 29.62 6.85
CA GLY A 420 -12.47 28.68 6.14
C GLY A 420 -11.72 27.51 5.50
N GLY A 421 -12.39 26.83 4.60
CA GLY A 421 -11.81 25.79 3.72
C GLY A 421 -11.81 24.37 4.28
N ARG A 422 -11.70 24.16 5.60
CA ARG A 422 -11.71 22.84 6.23
C ARG A 422 -12.45 22.84 7.56
N PRO A 423 -13.13 21.74 7.94
CA PRO A 423 -13.72 21.60 9.27
C PRO A 423 -12.63 21.64 10.35
N VAL A 424 -12.88 22.37 11.43
CA VAL A 424 -11.99 22.47 12.59
C VAL A 424 -12.65 21.86 13.80
N THR A 425 -11.98 20.96 14.51
CA THR A 425 -12.47 20.30 15.72
C THR A 425 -11.50 20.54 16.86
N LEU A 426 -12.01 21.09 17.96
CA LEU A 426 -11.25 21.24 19.20
C LEU A 426 -11.49 20.03 20.12
N LEU A 427 -10.42 19.30 20.44
CA LEU A 427 -10.40 18.21 21.41
C LEU A 427 -9.77 18.71 22.72
N ASP A 428 -10.52 19.52 23.45
CA ASP A 428 -10.14 20.00 24.77
C ASP A 428 -10.29 18.90 25.81
N GLY A 429 -9.35 18.84 26.77
CA GLY A 429 -9.29 17.79 27.78
C GLY A 429 -10.56 17.64 28.63
N ASP A 430 -11.23 18.73 28.95
CA ASP A 430 -12.44 18.68 29.78
C ASP A 430 -13.64 18.13 28.97
N VAL A 431 -13.78 18.52 27.71
CA VAL A 431 -14.83 18.02 26.81
C VAL A 431 -14.62 16.54 26.49
N VAL A 432 -13.39 16.15 26.21
CA VAL A 432 -13.04 14.74 25.91
C VAL A 432 -13.31 13.87 27.15
N ARG A 433 -12.93 14.31 28.34
CA ARG A 433 -13.19 13.54 29.56
C ARG A 433 -14.69 13.35 29.80
N LYS A 434 -15.51 14.35 29.51
CA LYS A 434 -16.96 14.25 29.68
C LYS A 434 -17.61 13.24 28.73
N HIS A 435 -17.17 13.19 27.48
CA HIS A 435 -17.88 12.46 26.42
C HIS A 435 -17.19 11.16 25.97
N LEU A 436 -15.86 11.08 26.09
CA LEU A 436 -15.07 9.96 25.57
C LEU A 436 -14.36 9.16 26.67
N SER A 437 -14.07 9.78 27.82
CA SER A 437 -13.24 9.19 28.86
C SER A 437 -13.80 9.47 30.28
N SER A 438 -15.13 9.46 30.43
CA SER A 438 -15.79 9.78 31.69
C SER A 438 -15.53 8.78 32.82
N GLU A 439 -15.17 7.54 32.48
CA GLU A 439 -14.82 6.47 33.41
C GLU A 439 -13.36 6.54 33.89
N LEU A 440 -12.50 7.31 33.20
CA LEU A 440 -11.08 7.37 33.51
C LEU A 440 -10.78 8.34 34.66
N GLY A 441 -9.97 7.88 35.63
CA GLY A 441 -9.38 8.71 36.66
C GLY A 441 -8.12 9.46 36.18
N PHE A 442 -7.23 9.79 37.14
CA PHE A 442 -6.02 10.59 36.89
C PHE A 442 -4.72 9.83 37.09
N SER A 443 -4.76 8.50 37.30
CA SER A 443 -3.56 7.66 37.32
C SER A 443 -2.77 7.79 36.01
N LYS A 444 -1.49 7.48 36.05
CA LYS A 444 -0.62 7.47 34.87
C LYS A 444 -1.25 6.67 33.70
N GLU A 445 -1.71 5.47 34.00
CA GLU A 445 -2.35 4.57 33.01
C GLU A 445 -3.61 5.22 32.40
N HIS A 446 -4.50 5.77 33.22
CA HIS A 446 -5.72 6.42 32.74
C HIS A 446 -5.43 7.70 31.94
N ARG A 447 -4.37 8.43 32.28
CA ARG A 447 -3.92 9.57 31.46
C ARG A 447 -3.42 9.11 30.11
N ASP A 448 -2.62 8.04 30.05
CA ASP A 448 -2.13 7.47 28.79
C ASP A 448 -3.27 6.97 27.90
N ILE A 449 -4.23 6.25 28.45
CA ILE A 449 -5.43 5.81 27.73
C ILE A 449 -6.17 7.03 27.15
N ASN A 450 -6.41 8.05 27.97
CA ASN A 450 -7.11 9.27 27.52
C ASN A 450 -6.37 9.96 26.36
N ILE A 451 -5.05 10.09 26.42
CA ILE A 451 -4.25 10.71 25.35
C ILE A 451 -4.28 9.87 24.08
N ARG A 452 -4.23 8.55 24.17
CA ARG A 452 -4.37 7.66 23.00
C ARG A 452 -5.75 7.75 22.36
N ARG A 453 -6.82 7.88 23.15
CA ARG A 453 -8.19 8.10 22.64
C ARG A 453 -8.29 9.44 21.90
N ILE A 454 -7.74 10.51 22.46
CA ILE A 454 -7.65 11.82 21.80
C ILE A 454 -6.90 11.67 20.47
N GLY A 455 -5.75 10.98 20.47
CA GLY A 455 -4.95 10.71 19.29
C GLY A 455 -5.71 9.95 18.21
N TYR A 456 -6.48 8.94 18.59
CA TYR A 456 -7.31 8.18 17.64
C TYR A 456 -8.39 9.08 17.00
N VAL A 457 -9.13 9.85 17.78
CA VAL A 457 -10.15 10.79 17.24
C VAL A 457 -9.48 11.82 16.32
N ALA A 458 -8.35 12.38 16.73
CA ALA A 458 -7.59 13.33 15.92
C ALA A 458 -7.09 12.70 14.60
N SER A 459 -6.66 11.44 14.63
CA SER A 459 -6.22 10.72 13.42
C SER A 459 -7.37 10.54 12.42
N GLU A 460 -8.57 10.21 12.88
CA GLU A 460 -9.75 10.08 12.00
C GLU A 460 -10.18 11.43 11.42
N ILE A 461 -10.12 12.52 12.20
CA ILE A 461 -10.38 13.87 11.68
C ILE A 461 -9.34 14.23 10.60
N THR A 462 -8.06 14.01 10.87
CA THR A 462 -6.95 14.27 9.94
C THR A 462 -7.10 13.47 8.65
N LYS A 463 -7.38 12.18 8.76
CA LYS A 463 -7.63 11.28 7.63
C LYS A 463 -8.75 11.76 6.72
N ASN A 464 -9.79 12.34 7.29
CA ASN A 464 -10.94 12.87 6.55
C ASN A 464 -10.77 14.34 6.11
N GLY A 465 -9.54 14.87 6.11
CA GLY A 465 -9.21 16.20 5.60
C GLY A 465 -9.53 17.36 6.56
N GLY A 466 -9.99 17.07 7.79
CA GLY A 466 -10.27 18.07 8.82
C GLY A 466 -9.02 18.52 9.57
N ILE A 467 -9.20 19.55 10.40
CA ILE A 467 -8.18 20.06 11.31
C ILE A 467 -8.57 19.67 12.73
N ALA A 468 -7.73 18.90 13.41
CA ALA A 468 -7.87 18.61 14.83
C ALA A 468 -6.96 19.51 15.65
N ILE A 469 -7.50 20.15 16.70
CA ILE A 469 -6.73 20.89 17.67
C ILE A 469 -6.88 20.17 19.01
N CYS A 470 -5.80 19.57 19.51
CA CYS A 470 -5.79 18.84 20.77
C CYS A 470 -5.10 19.68 21.84
N ALA A 471 -5.73 19.85 23.01
CA ALA A 471 -5.17 20.66 24.09
C ALA A 471 -5.03 19.91 25.43
N PRO A 472 -4.57 18.65 25.47
CA PRO A 472 -4.32 17.91 26.71
C PRO A 472 -2.99 18.36 27.36
N ILE A 473 -2.74 17.91 28.61
CA ILE A 473 -1.43 18.04 29.25
C ILE A 473 -0.40 17.15 28.53
N ALA A 474 -0.74 15.89 28.29
CA ALA A 474 0.09 14.87 27.63
C ALA A 474 1.53 14.81 28.18
N PRO A 475 1.71 14.43 29.47
CA PRO A 475 2.97 14.61 30.16
C PRO A 475 4.10 13.68 29.70
N TYR A 476 3.79 12.52 29.11
CA TYR A 476 4.78 11.49 28.81
C TYR A 476 5.17 11.47 27.33
N ALA A 477 6.48 11.50 27.07
CA ALA A 477 7.05 11.52 25.70
C ALA A 477 6.66 10.28 24.88
N ALA A 478 6.66 9.10 25.50
CA ALA A 478 6.29 7.85 24.81
C ALA A 478 4.86 7.87 24.28
N THR A 479 3.91 8.41 25.06
CA THR A 479 2.50 8.51 24.66
C THR A 479 2.31 9.53 23.55
N ARG A 480 2.99 10.70 23.62
CA ARG A 480 2.98 11.69 22.53
C ARG A 480 3.55 11.13 21.23
N ARG A 481 4.64 10.34 21.31
CA ARG A 481 5.23 9.66 20.13
C ARG A 481 4.24 8.68 19.50
N ALA A 482 3.59 7.86 20.30
CA ALA A 482 2.60 6.91 19.80
C ALA A 482 1.40 7.62 19.11
N VAL A 483 0.97 8.76 19.63
CA VAL A 483 -0.06 9.60 19.02
C VAL A 483 0.44 10.24 17.72
N ARG A 484 1.67 10.73 17.69
CA ARG A 484 2.31 11.26 16.47
C ARG A 484 2.33 10.22 15.36
N GLU A 485 2.82 9.01 15.63
CA GLU A 485 2.89 7.91 14.66
C GLU A 485 1.50 7.55 14.11
N MET A 486 0.48 7.53 14.95
CA MET A 486 -0.91 7.26 14.56
C MET A 486 -1.45 8.31 13.59
N ILE A 487 -1.13 9.58 13.80
CA ILE A 487 -1.65 10.70 13.00
C ILE A 487 -0.84 10.90 11.71
N GLU A 488 0.49 10.77 11.78
CA GLU A 488 1.39 10.96 10.63
C GLU A 488 1.16 9.92 9.52
N ALA A 489 0.50 8.81 9.83
CA ALA A 489 0.02 7.86 8.82
C ALA A 489 -0.99 8.49 7.83
N PHE A 490 -1.69 9.57 8.21
CA PHE A 490 -2.79 10.16 7.44
C PHE A 490 -2.59 11.64 7.08
N GLY A 491 -1.77 12.36 7.82
CA GLY A 491 -1.55 13.79 7.60
C GLY A 491 -0.47 14.36 8.51
N ALA A 492 -0.38 15.69 8.60
CA ALA A 492 0.66 16.31 9.41
C ALA A 492 0.30 16.33 10.91
N PHE A 493 1.32 16.12 11.73
CA PHE A 493 1.27 16.34 13.19
C PHE A 493 2.16 17.51 13.55
N VAL A 494 1.61 18.47 14.30
CA VAL A 494 2.31 19.69 14.73
C VAL A 494 2.26 19.76 16.25
N GLU A 495 3.37 19.38 16.91
CA GLU A 495 3.49 19.45 18.36
C GLU A 495 3.82 20.87 18.78
N VAL A 496 2.97 21.45 19.63
CA VAL A 496 3.16 22.77 20.20
C VAL A 496 3.39 22.65 21.70
N HIS A 497 4.62 22.89 22.12
CA HIS A 497 4.97 22.93 23.53
C HIS A 497 4.68 24.30 24.13
N VAL A 498 3.67 24.37 25.00
CA VAL A 498 3.40 25.58 25.79
C VAL A 498 4.25 25.54 27.06
N ALA A 499 5.41 26.20 26.99
CA ALA A 499 6.55 26.07 27.89
C ALA A 499 6.52 27.06 29.05
N THR A 500 5.33 27.50 29.46
CA THR A 500 5.13 28.36 30.63
C THR A 500 5.70 27.68 31.87
N SER A 501 6.45 28.41 32.68
CA SER A 501 7.10 27.88 33.89
C SER A 501 6.12 27.31 34.91
N LEU A 502 6.59 26.39 35.74
CA LEU A 502 5.76 25.81 36.81
C LEU A 502 5.31 26.89 37.80
N GLU A 503 6.20 27.78 38.13
CA GLU A 503 5.97 28.91 39.05
C GLU A 503 4.83 29.80 38.55
N GLU A 504 4.83 30.12 37.28
CA GLU A 504 3.75 30.91 36.67
C GLU A 504 2.46 30.14 36.58
N CYS A 505 2.50 28.85 36.28
CA CYS A 505 1.30 27.99 36.28
C CYS A 505 0.68 27.89 37.68
N GLU A 506 1.50 27.74 38.74
CA GLU A 506 1.05 27.75 40.12
C GLU A 506 0.48 29.13 40.53
N ARG A 507 1.13 30.22 40.13
CA ARG A 507 0.64 31.59 40.39
C ARG A 507 -0.76 31.80 39.76
N ARG A 508 -0.98 31.28 38.59
CA ARG A 508 -2.28 31.37 37.90
C ARG A 508 -3.36 30.51 38.56
N ASP A 509 -3.04 29.32 38.94
CA ASP A 509 -3.88 28.26 39.54
C ASP A 509 -5.41 28.43 39.39
N ARG A 510 -5.88 28.71 38.17
CA ARG A 510 -7.27 29.08 37.87
C ARG A 510 -8.33 28.09 38.36
N LYS A 511 -7.96 26.82 38.50
CA LYS A 511 -8.84 25.75 38.95
C LYS A 511 -8.58 25.35 40.43
N GLY A 512 -7.64 25.97 41.13
CA GLY A 512 -7.24 25.64 42.52
C GLY A 512 -6.55 24.26 42.64
N LEU A 513 -6.13 23.67 41.52
CA LEU A 513 -5.58 22.30 41.52
C LEU A 513 -4.17 22.23 42.10
N TYR A 514 -3.33 23.23 41.86
CA TYR A 514 -1.98 23.30 42.42
C TYR A 514 -2.03 23.42 43.96
N LYS A 515 -2.90 24.26 44.48
CA LYS A 515 -3.13 24.37 45.91
C LYS A 515 -3.50 23.02 46.53
N LEU A 516 -4.48 22.31 45.93
CA LEU A 516 -4.90 20.99 46.39
C LEU A 516 -3.78 19.94 46.29
N ALA A 517 -2.95 19.99 45.24
CA ALA A 517 -1.81 19.11 45.08
C ALA A 517 -0.72 19.36 46.12
N ARG A 518 -0.40 20.61 46.42
CA ARG A 518 0.54 21.00 47.49
C ARG A 518 0.04 20.61 48.90
N GLU A 519 -1.28 20.63 49.10
CA GLU A 519 -1.92 20.16 50.35
C GLU A 519 -1.98 18.61 50.42
N GLY A 520 -1.51 17.89 49.40
CA GLY A 520 -1.53 16.42 49.33
C GLY A 520 -2.93 15.81 49.09
N LYS A 521 -3.92 16.64 48.77
CA LYS A 521 -5.29 16.19 48.47
C LYS A 521 -5.45 15.58 47.05
N ILE A 522 -4.58 15.97 46.13
CA ILE A 522 -4.48 15.37 44.78
C ILE A 522 -3.15 14.64 44.72
N LYS A 523 -3.22 13.33 44.48
CA LYS A 523 -2.06 12.47 44.24
C LYS A 523 -1.73 12.45 42.74
N GLU A 524 -0.46 12.18 42.39
CA GLU A 524 0.01 12.04 41.01
C GLU A 524 -0.29 13.27 40.13
N PHE A 525 -0.12 14.47 40.66
CA PHE A 525 -0.36 15.71 39.92
C PHE A 525 0.86 16.11 39.12
N THR A 526 0.67 16.27 37.79
CA THR A 526 1.73 16.59 36.81
C THR A 526 2.44 17.90 37.16
N GLY A 527 3.73 17.86 37.31
CA GLY A 527 4.60 19.00 37.69
C GLY A 527 4.82 19.17 39.17
N ILE A 528 4.07 18.47 40.05
CA ILE A 528 4.23 18.51 41.50
C ILE A 528 4.70 17.16 42.05
N SER A 529 3.87 16.13 41.98
CA SER A 529 4.13 14.78 42.47
C SER A 529 4.31 13.75 41.36
N ASP A 530 4.11 14.14 40.10
CA ASP A 530 4.31 13.33 38.92
C ASP A 530 5.04 14.15 37.84
N PRO A 531 5.97 13.55 37.06
CA PRO A 531 6.81 14.29 36.12
C PRO A 531 6.02 14.79 34.90
N TYR A 532 6.51 15.90 34.35
CA TYR A 532 6.21 16.35 33.01
C TYR A 532 7.48 16.24 32.16
N GLU A 533 7.43 15.37 31.15
CA GLU A 533 8.53 15.17 30.19
C GLU A 533 8.37 16.18 29.03
N ALA A 534 9.14 17.27 29.08
CA ALA A 534 9.11 18.30 28.05
C ALA A 534 9.49 17.70 26.67
N PRO A 535 8.81 18.10 25.57
CA PRO A 535 9.22 17.68 24.23
C PRO A 535 10.64 18.16 23.91
N GLU A 536 11.46 17.25 23.36
CA GLU A 536 12.84 17.57 22.94
C GLU A 536 12.86 18.37 21.64
N THR A 537 12.02 17.99 20.68
CA THR A 537 11.97 18.55 19.31
C THR A 537 10.55 18.86 18.85
N PRO A 538 9.81 19.74 19.58
CA PRO A 538 8.47 20.14 19.12
C PRO A 538 8.58 20.99 17.85
N GLU A 539 7.58 20.97 16.99
CA GLU A 539 7.52 21.85 15.82
C GLU A 539 7.49 23.34 16.21
N LEU A 540 6.89 23.64 17.38
CA LEU A 540 6.86 24.99 17.92
C LEU A 540 6.91 24.96 19.45
N ARG A 541 7.68 25.87 20.02
CA ARG A 541 7.67 26.19 21.46
C ARG A 541 7.13 27.61 21.64
N VAL A 542 6.11 27.76 22.46
CA VAL A 542 5.52 29.06 22.85
C VAL A 542 5.59 29.24 24.36
N ASP A 543 5.85 30.45 24.77
CA ASP A 543 5.81 30.88 26.18
C ASP A 543 4.67 31.87 26.34
N THR A 544 3.90 31.74 27.43
CA THR A 544 2.75 32.60 27.69
C THR A 544 3.03 33.61 28.80
N GLU A 545 4.27 33.65 29.30
CA GLU A 545 4.67 34.67 30.30
C GLU A 545 4.77 36.04 29.60
N ASN A 546 3.95 36.98 30.04
CA ASN A 546 3.90 38.33 29.47
C ASN A 546 3.65 38.42 27.99
N VAL A 547 3.08 37.39 27.37
CA VAL A 547 2.76 37.33 25.94
C VAL A 547 1.26 37.22 25.77
N ASP A 548 0.73 38.02 24.85
CA ASP A 548 -0.68 37.99 24.49
C ASP A 548 -1.10 36.69 23.78
N VAL A 549 -2.32 36.24 24.06
CA VAL A 549 -2.88 34.99 23.48
C VAL A 549 -2.93 35.05 21.94
N ASP A 550 -3.32 36.22 21.41
CA ASP A 550 -3.38 36.41 19.96
C ASP A 550 -2.02 36.29 19.29
N HIS A 551 -0.97 36.77 19.98
CA HIS A 551 0.39 36.60 19.50
C HIS A 551 0.83 35.14 19.50
N CYS A 552 0.52 34.40 20.58
CA CYS A 552 0.82 32.96 20.64
C CYS A 552 0.08 32.18 19.54
N ALA A 553 -1.21 32.47 19.32
CA ALA A 553 -1.99 31.83 18.25
C ALA A 553 -1.42 32.19 16.85
N HIS A 554 -0.97 33.43 16.68
CA HIS A 554 -0.33 33.89 15.44
C HIS A 554 0.98 33.16 15.15
N GLN A 555 1.82 32.91 16.16
CA GLN A 555 3.02 32.10 16.01
C GLN A 555 2.70 30.68 15.51
N VAL A 556 1.62 30.08 16.00
CA VAL A 556 1.17 28.77 15.52
C VAL A 556 0.73 28.86 14.05
N LEU A 557 -0.04 29.89 13.66
CA LEU A 557 -0.45 30.10 12.26
C LEU A 557 0.74 30.25 11.32
N LEU A 558 1.74 31.07 11.69
CA LEU A 558 2.96 31.24 10.91
C LEU A 558 3.72 29.91 10.74
N LYS A 559 3.75 29.09 11.79
CA LYS A 559 4.36 27.76 11.69
C LYS A 559 3.59 26.84 10.75
N LEU A 560 2.27 26.85 10.80
CA LEU A 560 1.41 26.07 9.88
C LEU A 560 1.60 26.51 8.42
N GLU A 561 1.74 27.82 8.20
CA GLU A 561 2.02 28.38 6.86
C GLU A 561 3.40 27.98 6.36
N GLN A 562 4.45 28.09 7.19
CA GLN A 562 5.82 27.64 6.86
C GLN A 562 5.85 26.14 6.51
N MET A 563 5.02 25.34 7.14
CA MET A 563 4.87 23.90 6.84
C MET A 563 4.01 23.64 5.60
N GLY A 564 3.42 24.66 4.99
CA GLY A 564 2.54 24.56 3.82
C GLY A 564 1.17 23.94 4.12
N LEU A 565 0.75 23.92 5.40
CA LEU A 565 -0.51 23.32 5.85
C LEU A 565 -1.70 24.27 5.69
N ILE A 566 -1.45 25.55 5.71
CA ILE A 566 -2.43 26.60 5.41
C ILE A 566 -1.84 27.55 4.37
N ARG A 567 -2.68 28.34 3.73
CA ARG A 567 -2.29 29.47 2.88
C ARG A 567 -2.96 30.71 3.46
N ALA A 568 -2.19 31.77 3.62
CA ALA A 568 -2.70 33.09 4.01
C ALA A 568 -3.61 33.67 2.93
#